data_313f982f2394ea004121c08215bb6c6f
#
_entry.id   313f982f2394ea004121c08215bb6c6f
#
_cell.length_a   1.000
_cell.length_b   1.000
_cell.length_c   1.000
_cell.angle_alpha   90.00
_cell.angle_beta   90.00
_cell.angle_gamma   90.00
#
_symmetry.space_group_name_H-M   'P 1'
#
loop_
_entity.id
_entity.type
_entity.pdbx_description
1 polymer ?
#
loop_
_entity_poly.entity_id
_entity_poly.type
_entity_poly.pdbx_seq_one_letter_code
_entity_poly.pdbx_strand_id
1 'polypeptide(L)'
;MSNLESVTVTVWVKTGSRNEEARVSGISHFLEHMVFKGSIKRPTAKEISSAVDSIGGEFNAGTSKDWTNFYIKAGVNNLETAFDVLSDMVLHPLLKEDEIEREKGTIIQEIAMYEDTPMVKIGEVFENLTFAGNSLSRDTAGTAETVKNTVRDDFLRYRKTHYYPENMLISVAGGVSESKALELVKKYFGDIKKSANAAFKYQSFKTKQKLPQLKLKTKKEEQAHFILGFLGDGRKYQGRYAQGLLAAILGGAMSSRLWIEVRERRGLAYAVKTSIDRYLDTGYLGTYAGVDPKKVDEAISVILDQTYGITSGKYPITKKELKDFKEFLKGHLALALEETKDVSSFFADQVLFMDEILTPEEIFKKVDDVTLYEVNYEAKRLFIPARLNLAVIGNYNNKGKFEKLLK
;
A
#
# COMPACT_ATOMS: atom_id res chain seq x y z
N MET A 1 24.11 -0.89 -9.16
CA MET A 1 23.37 -1.58 -10.25
C MET A 1 23.94 -1.24 -11.65
N SER A 2 25.16 -0.74 -11.75
CA SER A 2 25.77 -0.28 -13.01
C SER A 2 25.96 -1.36 -14.10
N ASN A 3 25.90 -2.63 -13.72
CA ASN A 3 26.09 -3.76 -14.64
C ASN A 3 24.77 -4.37 -15.17
N LEU A 4 23.62 -3.75 -14.85
CA LEU A 4 22.34 -4.25 -15.34
C LEU A 4 22.05 -3.70 -16.74
N GLU A 5 21.46 -4.55 -17.58
CA GLU A 5 21.00 -4.17 -18.93
C GLU A 5 19.61 -3.49 -18.92
N SER A 6 18.99 -3.35 -17.76
CA SER A 6 17.69 -2.70 -17.59
C SER A 6 17.76 -1.49 -16.67
N VAL A 7 16.83 -0.57 -16.86
CA VAL A 7 16.67 0.65 -16.05
C VAL A 7 15.18 0.91 -15.84
N THR A 8 14.82 1.33 -14.63
CA THR A 8 13.48 1.82 -14.29
C THR A 8 13.53 3.30 -13.99
N VAL A 9 12.68 4.07 -14.64
CA VAL A 9 12.40 5.48 -14.34
C VAL A 9 11.01 5.55 -13.72
N THR A 10 10.91 6.16 -12.54
CA THR A 10 9.63 6.30 -11.83
C THR A 10 9.40 7.75 -11.45
N VAL A 11 8.24 8.27 -11.77
CA VAL A 11 7.73 9.55 -11.23
C VAL A 11 6.83 9.25 -10.04
N TRP A 12 7.20 9.76 -8.89
CA TRP A 12 6.41 9.68 -7.67
C TRP A 12 5.79 11.03 -7.37
N VAL A 13 4.55 11.00 -6.95
CA VAL A 13 3.84 12.18 -6.45
C VAL A 13 3.40 11.89 -5.02
N LYS A 14 3.80 12.74 -4.08
CA LYS A 14 3.46 12.61 -2.65
C LYS A 14 2.00 13.03 -2.41
N THR A 15 1.09 12.36 -3.08
CA THR A 15 -0.36 12.51 -2.95
C THR A 15 -1.05 11.22 -3.35
N GLY A 16 -2.10 10.88 -2.64
CA GLY A 16 -2.93 9.71 -2.89
C GLY A 16 -4.35 9.93 -2.37
N SER A 17 -5.11 8.86 -2.22
CA SER A 17 -6.54 8.97 -1.91
C SER A 17 -6.87 9.65 -0.58
N ARG A 18 -5.94 9.69 0.39
CA ARG A 18 -6.17 10.45 1.63
C ARG A 18 -6.19 11.97 1.47
N ASN A 19 -5.59 12.49 0.39
CA ASN A 19 -5.47 13.92 0.12
C ASN A 19 -6.67 14.47 -0.66
N GLU A 20 -7.60 13.62 -1.01
CA GLU A 20 -8.78 13.96 -1.79
C GLU A 20 -9.86 14.63 -0.94
N GLU A 21 -10.61 15.54 -1.56
CA GLU A 21 -11.89 15.99 -1.01
C GLU A 21 -12.94 14.87 -1.16
N ALA A 22 -13.88 14.78 -0.20
CA ALA A 22 -14.89 13.72 -0.20
C ALA A 22 -15.73 13.67 -1.49
N ARG A 23 -16.02 14.83 -2.09
CA ARG A 23 -16.81 14.95 -3.33
C ARG A 23 -16.15 14.27 -4.53
N VAL A 24 -14.83 14.27 -4.59
CA VAL A 24 -14.03 13.71 -5.68
C VAL A 24 -13.19 12.51 -5.21
N SER A 25 -13.66 11.79 -4.20
CA SER A 25 -12.99 10.56 -3.75
C SER A 25 -12.80 9.59 -4.92
N GLY A 26 -11.57 9.09 -5.08
CA GLY A 26 -11.15 8.27 -6.21
C GLY A 26 -10.44 9.05 -7.32
N ILE A 27 -10.33 10.39 -7.23
CA ILE A 27 -9.72 11.20 -8.30
C ILE A 27 -8.23 10.91 -8.50
N SER A 28 -7.49 10.50 -7.46
CA SER A 28 -6.08 10.11 -7.59
C SER A 28 -5.93 8.90 -8.51
N HIS A 29 -6.72 7.87 -8.26
CA HIS A 29 -6.77 6.65 -9.04
C HIS A 29 -7.34 6.92 -10.45
N PHE A 30 -8.39 7.71 -10.56
CA PHE A 30 -8.94 8.09 -11.85
C PHE A 30 -7.93 8.90 -12.69
N LEU A 31 -7.17 9.81 -12.09
CA LEU A 31 -6.10 10.53 -12.78
C LEU A 31 -4.97 9.59 -13.23
N GLU A 32 -4.65 8.58 -12.43
CA GLU A 32 -3.73 7.52 -12.81
C GLU A 32 -4.14 6.89 -14.14
N HIS A 33 -5.41 6.45 -14.28
CA HIS A 33 -5.95 5.94 -15.54
C HIS A 33 -5.84 6.96 -16.69
N MET A 34 -6.21 8.20 -16.42
CA MET A 34 -6.26 9.24 -17.45
C MET A 34 -4.88 9.63 -18.01
N VAL A 35 -3.81 9.45 -17.27
CA VAL A 35 -2.42 9.69 -17.74
C VAL A 35 -2.08 8.77 -18.93
N PHE A 36 -2.68 7.59 -19.03
CA PHE A 36 -2.50 6.64 -20.14
C PHE A 36 -3.42 6.89 -21.35
N LYS A 37 -4.34 7.84 -21.27
CA LYS A 37 -5.34 8.06 -22.34
C LYS A 37 -4.96 9.12 -23.39
N GLY A 38 -3.75 9.64 -23.29
CA GLY A 38 -3.17 10.59 -24.26
C GLY A 38 -2.47 11.77 -23.61
N SER A 39 -1.40 12.19 -24.25
CA SER A 39 -0.55 13.30 -23.87
C SER A 39 -0.34 14.26 -25.05
N ILE A 40 0.35 15.35 -24.86
CA ILE A 40 0.58 16.35 -25.92
C ILE A 40 1.32 15.73 -27.12
N LYS A 41 2.40 14.96 -26.88
CA LYS A 41 3.19 14.35 -27.95
C LYS A 41 2.56 13.06 -28.49
N ARG A 42 1.74 12.38 -27.67
CA ARG A 42 1.10 11.10 -27.97
C ARG A 42 -0.39 11.18 -27.64
N PRO A 43 -1.21 11.74 -28.59
CA PRO A 43 -2.60 12.12 -28.33
C PRO A 43 -3.57 10.99 -28.01
N THR A 44 -3.15 9.73 -28.13
CA THR A 44 -3.98 8.54 -27.89
C THR A 44 -3.27 7.50 -27.00
N ALA A 45 -4.04 6.66 -26.31
CA ALA A 45 -3.52 5.53 -25.53
C ALA A 45 -2.69 4.57 -26.41
N LYS A 46 -3.09 4.36 -27.67
CA LYS A 46 -2.34 3.50 -28.61
C LYS A 46 -0.94 4.06 -28.89
N GLU A 47 -0.81 5.37 -29.10
CA GLU A 47 0.49 5.99 -29.37
C GLU A 47 1.42 5.91 -28.15
N ILE A 48 0.87 6.06 -26.94
CA ILE A 48 1.62 5.88 -25.69
C ILE A 48 2.10 4.42 -25.58
N SER A 49 1.17 3.46 -25.68
CA SER A 49 1.50 2.03 -25.56
C SER A 49 2.51 1.60 -26.64
N SER A 50 2.28 2.01 -27.91
CA SER A 50 3.20 1.67 -29.00
C SER A 50 4.60 2.25 -28.81
N ALA A 51 4.74 3.41 -28.18
CA ALA A 51 6.06 4.00 -27.90
C ALA A 51 6.84 3.18 -26.86
N VAL A 52 6.18 2.56 -25.89
CA VAL A 52 6.80 1.69 -24.91
C VAL A 52 7.00 0.26 -25.47
N ASP A 53 6.00 -0.30 -26.14
CA ASP A 53 6.07 -1.63 -26.74
C ASP A 53 7.19 -1.72 -27.79
N SER A 54 7.39 -0.66 -28.59
CA SER A 54 8.43 -0.63 -29.63
C SER A 54 9.86 -0.71 -29.10
N ILE A 55 10.07 -0.41 -27.84
CA ILE A 55 11.39 -0.54 -27.16
C ILE A 55 11.45 -1.76 -26.24
N GLY A 56 10.43 -2.64 -26.28
CA GLY A 56 10.33 -3.79 -25.38
C GLY A 56 10.24 -3.39 -23.92
N GLY A 57 9.64 -2.24 -23.62
CA GLY A 57 9.51 -1.69 -22.28
C GLY A 57 8.26 -2.19 -21.57
N GLU A 58 8.26 -2.05 -20.24
CA GLU A 58 7.11 -2.25 -19.38
C GLU A 58 6.73 -0.90 -18.75
N PHE A 59 5.44 -0.60 -18.66
CA PHE A 59 4.96 0.58 -17.97
C PHE A 59 3.72 0.28 -17.14
N ASN A 60 3.61 0.95 -16.01
CA ASN A 60 2.45 0.83 -15.14
C ASN A 60 2.41 2.02 -14.19
N ALA A 61 1.39 2.06 -13.35
CA ALA A 61 1.23 3.05 -12.31
C ALA A 61 0.61 2.41 -11.06
N GLY A 62 0.54 3.17 -9.98
CA GLY A 62 -0.14 2.74 -8.77
C GLY A 62 -0.53 3.92 -7.91
N THR A 63 -1.70 3.82 -7.31
CA THR A 63 -2.23 4.79 -6.34
C THR A 63 -2.42 4.14 -4.98
N SER A 64 -1.85 4.77 -3.96
CA SER A 64 -2.03 4.41 -2.56
C SER A 64 -2.77 5.53 -1.81
N LYS A 65 -2.86 5.40 -0.49
CA LYS A 65 -3.40 6.47 0.37
C LYS A 65 -2.50 7.70 0.37
N ASP A 66 -1.17 7.53 0.38
CA ASP A 66 -0.20 8.61 0.60
C ASP A 66 0.57 9.03 -0.68
N TRP A 67 0.51 8.24 -1.75
CA TRP A 67 1.29 8.47 -2.96
C TRP A 67 0.60 7.94 -4.22
N THR A 68 1.02 8.48 -5.37
CA THR A 68 0.76 7.96 -6.71
C THR A 68 2.08 7.85 -7.44
N ASN A 69 2.32 6.78 -8.19
CA ASN A 69 3.51 6.64 -9.01
C ASN A 69 3.20 6.19 -10.44
N PHE A 70 4.12 6.49 -11.34
CA PHE A 70 4.11 6.08 -12.73
C PHE A 70 5.51 5.64 -13.10
N TYR A 71 5.68 4.50 -13.76
CA TYR A 71 7.01 4.04 -14.14
C TYR A 71 7.07 3.46 -15.53
N ILE A 72 8.27 3.52 -16.11
CA ILE A 72 8.68 2.77 -17.30
C ILE A 72 9.98 2.03 -16.97
N LYS A 73 9.98 0.71 -17.23
CA LYS A 73 11.18 -0.15 -17.19
C LYS A 73 11.54 -0.50 -18.63
N ALA A 74 12.79 -0.30 -19.02
CA ALA A 74 13.26 -0.57 -20.37
C ALA A 74 14.73 -1.02 -20.38
N GLY A 75 15.23 -1.46 -21.52
CA GLY A 75 16.67 -1.64 -21.73
C GLY A 75 17.43 -0.29 -21.63
N VAL A 76 18.67 -0.32 -21.14
CA VAL A 76 19.49 0.88 -20.91
C VAL A 76 19.65 1.76 -22.15
N ASN A 77 19.69 1.16 -23.34
CA ASN A 77 19.78 1.86 -24.63
C ASN A 77 18.51 2.69 -24.94
N ASN A 78 17.40 2.42 -24.27
CA ASN A 78 16.11 3.07 -24.48
C ASN A 78 15.73 4.01 -23.32
N LEU A 79 16.69 4.33 -22.44
CA LEU A 79 16.47 5.16 -21.26
C LEU A 79 15.88 6.52 -21.62
N GLU A 80 16.39 7.16 -22.67
CA GLU A 80 15.91 8.47 -23.10
C GLU A 80 14.46 8.42 -23.61
N THR A 81 14.08 7.37 -24.35
CA THR A 81 12.70 7.14 -24.76
C THR A 81 11.79 6.96 -23.56
N ALA A 82 12.23 6.20 -22.53
CA ALA A 82 11.49 6.02 -21.29
C ALA A 82 11.22 7.37 -20.58
N PHE A 83 12.23 8.24 -20.51
CA PHE A 83 12.08 9.60 -19.96
C PHE A 83 11.12 10.46 -20.79
N ASP A 84 11.24 10.45 -22.13
CA ASP A 84 10.39 11.24 -23.01
C ASP A 84 8.91 10.83 -22.90
N VAL A 85 8.63 9.52 -22.92
CA VAL A 85 7.26 9.02 -22.81
C VAL A 85 6.70 9.34 -21.42
N LEU A 86 7.42 8.98 -20.35
CA LEU A 86 6.93 9.13 -18.98
C LEU A 86 6.71 10.60 -18.60
N SER A 87 7.62 11.48 -18.97
CA SER A 87 7.47 12.91 -18.70
C SER A 87 6.28 13.51 -19.43
N ASP A 88 6.10 13.19 -20.71
CA ASP A 88 4.98 13.67 -21.51
C ASP A 88 3.62 13.19 -20.96
N MET A 89 3.52 11.91 -20.59
CA MET A 89 2.31 11.35 -19.97
C MET A 89 1.96 12.06 -18.66
N VAL A 90 2.92 12.18 -17.75
CA VAL A 90 2.66 12.69 -16.40
C VAL A 90 2.50 14.20 -16.38
N LEU A 91 3.32 14.93 -17.14
CA LEU A 91 3.31 16.40 -17.13
C LEU A 91 2.24 17.00 -18.03
N HIS A 92 1.91 16.33 -19.13
CA HIS A 92 1.10 16.89 -20.21
C HIS A 92 -0.06 15.96 -20.65
N PRO A 93 -0.80 15.31 -19.72
CA PRO A 93 -1.96 14.51 -20.10
C PRO A 93 -3.05 15.41 -20.68
N LEU A 94 -3.71 14.97 -21.74
CA LEU A 94 -4.73 15.75 -22.45
C LEU A 94 -6.03 15.88 -21.66
N LEU A 95 -6.36 14.86 -20.86
CA LEU A 95 -7.61 14.83 -20.06
C LEU A 95 -8.85 15.17 -20.92
N LYS A 96 -8.99 14.51 -22.08
CA LYS A 96 -10.10 14.71 -22.99
C LYS A 96 -11.43 14.29 -22.34
N GLU A 97 -12.48 15.07 -22.52
CA GLU A 97 -13.78 14.80 -21.89
C GLU A 97 -14.39 13.49 -22.36
N ASP A 98 -14.29 13.15 -23.63
CA ASP A 98 -14.76 11.88 -24.19
C ASP A 98 -14.02 10.67 -23.62
N GLU A 99 -12.71 10.79 -23.38
CA GLU A 99 -11.92 9.74 -22.69
C GLU A 99 -12.28 9.63 -21.21
N ILE A 100 -12.53 10.77 -20.53
CA ILE A 100 -13.00 10.77 -19.15
C ILE A 100 -14.34 10.03 -19.04
N GLU A 101 -15.32 10.35 -19.91
CA GLU A 101 -16.62 9.68 -19.90
C GLU A 101 -16.52 8.18 -20.19
N ARG A 102 -15.63 7.78 -21.09
CA ARG A 102 -15.36 6.36 -21.39
C ARG A 102 -14.74 5.64 -20.19
N GLU A 103 -13.75 6.26 -19.56
CA GLU A 103 -13.00 5.66 -18.46
C GLU A 103 -13.81 5.53 -17.16
N LYS A 104 -14.83 6.39 -16.94
CA LYS A 104 -15.81 6.20 -15.85
C LYS A 104 -16.41 4.80 -15.87
N GLY A 105 -16.76 4.27 -17.05
CA GLY A 105 -17.26 2.92 -17.19
C GLY A 105 -16.29 1.85 -16.74
N THR A 106 -15.02 1.98 -17.15
CA THR A 106 -13.93 1.06 -16.78
C THR A 106 -13.72 1.03 -15.28
N ILE A 107 -13.60 2.20 -14.64
CA ILE A 107 -13.37 2.29 -13.19
C ILE A 107 -14.57 1.77 -12.39
N ILE A 108 -15.80 2.02 -12.84
CA ILE A 108 -17.01 1.48 -12.17
C ILE A 108 -17.03 -0.05 -12.26
N GLN A 109 -16.59 -0.64 -13.37
CA GLN A 109 -16.45 -2.09 -13.50
C GLN A 109 -15.34 -2.63 -12.59
N GLU A 110 -14.23 -1.92 -12.46
CA GLU A 110 -13.16 -2.27 -11.53
C GLU A 110 -13.63 -2.22 -10.08
N ILE A 111 -14.38 -1.19 -9.67
CA ILE A 111 -15.01 -1.11 -8.35
C ILE A 111 -15.94 -2.31 -8.12
N ALA A 112 -16.74 -2.69 -9.13
CA ALA A 112 -17.61 -3.87 -9.05
C ALA A 112 -16.79 -5.16 -8.92
N MET A 113 -15.69 -5.30 -9.65
CA MET A 113 -14.77 -6.44 -9.52
C MET A 113 -14.19 -6.56 -8.11
N TYR A 114 -13.79 -5.44 -7.48
CA TYR A 114 -13.35 -5.45 -6.07
C TYR A 114 -14.47 -5.83 -5.12
N GLU A 115 -15.70 -5.34 -5.34
CA GLU A 115 -16.87 -5.75 -4.56
C GLU A 115 -17.15 -7.25 -4.68
N ASP A 116 -16.87 -7.85 -5.83
CA ASP A 116 -17.06 -9.28 -6.10
C ASP A 116 -15.87 -10.15 -5.69
N THR A 117 -14.79 -9.56 -5.20
CA THR A 117 -13.59 -10.27 -4.74
C THR A 117 -13.40 -10.09 -3.22
N PRO A 118 -14.02 -10.93 -2.37
CA PRO A 118 -14.04 -10.73 -0.92
C PRO A 118 -12.65 -10.67 -0.28
N MET A 119 -11.68 -11.40 -0.84
CA MET A 119 -10.29 -11.40 -0.38
C MET A 119 -9.62 -10.02 -0.52
N VAL A 120 -9.99 -9.25 -1.55
CA VAL A 120 -9.52 -7.87 -1.74
C VAL A 120 -10.37 -6.91 -0.93
N LYS A 121 -11.70 -7.03 -1.05
CA LYS A 121 -12.66 -6.13 -0.41
C LYS A 121 -12.57 -6.08 1.11
N ILE A 122 -12.14 -7.17 1.75
CA ILE A 122 -12.00 -7.20 3.21
C ILE A 122 -11.00 -6.16 3.74
N GLY A 123 -9.95 -5.84 2.96
CA GLY A 123 -9.01 -4.77 3.30
C GLY A 123 -9.69 -3.41 3.40
N GLU A 124 -10.50 -3.06 2.41
CA GLU A 124 -11.27 -1.81 2.40
C GLU A 124 -12.30 -1.76 3.55
N VAL A 125 -13.01 -2.87 3.81
CA VAL A 125 -13.96 -2.97 4.93
C VAL A 125 -13.24 -2.76 6.27
N PHE A 126 -12.04 -3.29 6.41
CA PHE A 126 -11.21 -3.11 7.61
C PHE A 126 -10.72 -1.66 7.77
N GLU A 127 -10.22 -1.04 6.71
CA GLU A 127 -9.79 0.36 6.75
C GLU A 127 -10.95 1.33 6.99
N ASN A 128 -12.10 1.09 6.37
CA ASN A 128 -13.33 1.82 6.62
C ASN A 128 -13.73 1.81 8.12
N LEU A 129 -13.53 0.67 8.81
CA LEU A 129 -13.78 0.55 10.25
C LEU A 129 -12.71 1.27 11.05
N THR A 130 -11.45 0.93 10.80
CA THR A 130 -10.30 1.34 11.61
C THR A 130 -10.06 2.84 11.56
N PHE A 131 -10.30 3.45 10.38
CA PHE A 131 -10.07 4.87 10.13
C PHE A 131 -11.36 5.69 10.01
N ALA A 132 -12.47 5.19 10.54
CA ALA A 132 -13.77 5.84 10.43
C ALA A 132 -13.73 7.34 10.79
N GLY A 133 -14.31 8.17 9.90
CA GLY A 133 -14.33 9.64 10.05
C GLY A 133 -13.06 10.35 9.56
N ASN A 134 -12.07 9.63 9.04
CA ASN A 134 -10.87 10.18 8.39
C ASN A 134 -10.86 9.83 6.90
N SER A 135 -10.13 10.60 6.09
CA SER A 135 -9.97 10.33 4.66
C SER A 135 -9.35 8.96 4.36
N LEU A 136 -8.55 8.40 5.26
CA LEU A 136 -7.99 7.04 5.14
C LEU A 136 -9.07 5.94 5.08
N SER A 137 -10.29 6.20 5.59
CA SER A 137 -11.37 5.23 5.52
C SER A 137 -12.03 5.12 4.14
N ARG A 138 -11.75 6.01 3.20
CA ARG A 138 -12.35 5.99 1.86
C ARG A 138 -11.59 5.02 0.96
N ASP A 139 -12.32 4.31 0.12
CA ASP A 139 -11.74 3.38 -0.85
C ASP A 139 -10.88 4.16 -1.88
N THR A 140 -9.75 3.61 -2.28
CA THR A 140 -8.80 4.31 -3.16
C THR A 140 -9.39 4.59 -4.54
N ALA A 141 -10.19 3.68 -5.08
CA ALA A 141 -10.92 3.88 -6.33
C ALA A 141 -12.14 4.80 -6.20
N GLY A 142 -12.48 5.24 -4.98
CA GLY A 142 -13.69 6.00 -4.70
C GLY A 142 -14.95 5.14 -4.74
N THR A 143 -16.05 5.74 -5.15
CA THR A 143 -17.36 5.08 -5.33
C THR A 143 -17.87 5.31 -6.74
N ALA A 144 -18.80 4.45 -7.19
CA ALA A 144 -19.46 4.65 -8.50
C ALA A 144 -20.10 6.05 -8.62
N GLU A 145 -20.60 6.60 -7.51
CA GLU A 145 -21.19 7.95 -7.47
C GLU A 145 -20.12 9.02 -7.65
N THR A 146 -19.03 8.98 -6.89
CA THR A 146 -17.95 9.99 -6.98
C THR A 146 -17.28 9.95 -8.35
N VAL A 147 -17.04 8.75 -8.91
CA VAL A 147 -16.49 8.57 -10.26
C VAL A 147 -17.41 9.16 -11.33
N LYS A 148 -18.73 8.88 -11.28
CA LYS A 148 -19.72 9.45 -12.23
C LYS A 148 -19.75 10.98 -12.21
N ASN A 149 -19.63 11.58 -11.02
CA ASN A 149 -19.75 13.01 -10.82
C ASN A 149 -18.43 13.78 -11.04
N THR A 150 -17.30 13.10 -11.25
CA THR A 150 -16.02 13.74 -11.53
C THR A 150 -16.02 14.31 -12.96
N VAL A 151 -15.59 15.56 -13.10
CA VAL A 151 -15.50 16.29 -14.37
C VAL A 151 -14.07 16.75 -14.65
N ARG A 152 -13.78 17.13 -15.90
CA ARG A 152 -12.44 17.55 -16.34
C ARG A 152 -11.79 18.61 -15.43
N ASP A 153 -12.56 19.60 -15.00
CA ASP A 153 -12.08 20.68 -14.13
C ASP A 153 -11.60 20.19 -12.76
N ASP A 154 -12.14 19.06 -12.26
CA ASP A 154 -11.68 18.44 -11.03
C ASP A 154 -10.24 17.92 -11.19
N PHE A 155 -9.93 17.26 -12.30
CA PHE A 155 -8.57 16.81 -12.60
C PHE A 155 -7.59 17.97 -12.75
N LEU A 156 -7.96 19.03 -13.44
CA LEU A 156 -7.13 20.22 -13.61
C LEU A 156 -6.83 20.86 -12.25
N ARG A 157 -7.82 20.99 -11.39
CA ARG A 157 -7.68 21.52 -10.03
C ARG A 157 -6.82 20.61 -9.16
N TYR A 158 -7.08 19.28 -9.18
CA TYR A 158 -6.32 18.30 -8.44
C TYR A 158 -4.84 18.32 -8.84
N ARG A 159 -4.53 18.30 -10.14
CA ARG A 159 -3.16 18.40 -10.65
C ARG A 159 -2.48 19.69 -10.21
N LYS A 160 -3.15 20.83 -10.36
CA LYS A 160 -2.61 22.15 -9.94
C LYS A 160 -2.26 22.18 -8.45
N THR A 161 -3.02 21.45 -7.64
CA THR A 161 -2.84 21.41 -6.17
C THR A 161 -1.74 20.46 -5.73
N HIS A 162 -1.55 19.32 -6.45
CA HIS A 162 -0.72 18.23 -5.96
C HIS A 162 0.49 17.89 -6.84
N TYR A 163 0.49 18.20 -8.16
CA TYR A 163 1.56 17.87 -9.10
C TYR A 163 2.46 19.07 -9.31
N TYR A 164 3.34 19.35 -8.37
CA TYR A 164 4.33 20.43 -8.41
C TYR A 164 5.70 19.90 -7.92
N PRO A 165 6.83 20.55 -8.29
CA PRO A 165 8.17 20.00 -8.10
C PRO A 165 8.46 19.53 -6.68
N GLU A 166 8.09 20.31 -5.65
CA GLU A 166 8.36 19.99 -4.25
C GLU A 166 7.55 18.79 -3.72
N ASN A 167 6.54 18.37 -4.47
CA ASN A 167 5.69 17.21 -4.14
C ASN A 167 5.97 16.00 -5.05
N MET A 168 6.97 16.12 -5.94
CA MET A 168 7.33 15.08 -6.90
C MET A 168 8.75 14.59 -6.65
N LEU A 169 8.98 13.32 -6.95
CA LEU A 169 10.30 12.70 -6.94
C LEU A 169 10.48 11.89 -8.22
N ILE A 170 11.61 12.08 -8.88
CA ILE A 170 12.03 11.24 -10.00
C ILE A 170 13.07 10.25 -9.46
N SER A 171 12.76 8.97 -9.52
CA SER A 171 13.67 7.88 -9.12
C SER A 171 14.14 7.12 -10.35
N VAL A 172 15.45 6.88 -10.43
CA VAL A 172 16.06 6.13 -11.53
C VAL A 172 16.93 5.03 -10.93
N ALA A 173 16.67 3.79 -11.29
CA ALA A 173 17.43 2.65 -10.80
C ALA A 173 17.77 1.68 -11.95
N GLY A 174 19.01 1.21 -12.00
CA GLY A 174 19.47 0.27 -13.04
C GLY A 174 20.82 0.61 -13.61
N GLY A 175 21.06 0.18 -14.84
CA GLY A 175 22.34 0.32 -15.55
C GLY A 175 22.57 1.71 -16.13
N VAL A 176 22.60 2.76 -15.28
CA VAL A 176 22.76 4.15 -15.69
C VAL A 176 23.76 4.88 -14.79
N SER A 177 24.55 5.80 -15.34
CA SER A 177 25.39 6.68 -14.54
C SER A 177 24.56 7.82 -13.93
N GLU A 178 24.96 8.28 -12.75
CA GLU A 178 24.34 9.42 -12.09
C GLU A 178 24.32 10.68 -12.98
N SER A 179 25.42 10.96 -13.66
CA SER A 179 25.51 12.12 -14.56
C SER A 179 24.48 12.07 -15.69
N LYS A 180 24.30 10.87 -16.31
CA LYS A 180 23.29 10.69 -17.38
C LYS A 180 21.88 10.77 -16.85
N ALA A 181 21.61 10.19 -15.69
CA ALA A 181 20.30 10.30 -15.04
C ALA A 181 19.95 11.76 -14.74
N LEU A 182 20.87 12.52 -14.16
CA LEU A 182 20.68 13.96 -13.85
C LEU A 182 20.49 14.81 -15.11
N GLU A 183 21.23 14.54 -16.18
CA GLU A 183 21.06 15.20 -17.49
C GLU A 183 19.62 15.02 -17.98
N LEU A 184 19.14 13.76 -18.00
CA LEU A 184 17.79 13.45 -18.48
C LEU A 184 16.69 14.02 -17.58
N VAL A 185 16.85 13.97 -16.25
CA VAL A 185 15.93 14.62 -15.32
C VAL A 185 15.83 16.12 -15.62
N LYS A 186 16.96 16.81 -15.78
CA LYS A 186 16.97 18.23 -16.13
C LYS A 186 16.29 18.50 -17.47
N LYS A 187 16.57 17.66 -18.48
CA LYS A 187 16.00 17.81 -19.83
C LYS A 187 14.48 17.66 -19.84
N TYR A 188 13.96 16.66 -19.14
CA TYR A 188 12.54 16.27 -19.26
C TYR A 188 11.64 16.80 -18.14
N PHE A 189 12.21 17.19 -16.99
CA PHE A 189 11.46 17.64 -15.82
C PHE A 189 11.90 19.02 -15.29
N GLY A 190 12.93 19.64 -15.90
CA GLY A 190 13.51 20.90 -15.41
C GLY A 190 12.57 22.10 -15.50
N ASP A 191 11.62 22.10 -16.41
CA ASP A 191 10.73 23.25 -16.68
C ASP A 191 9.43 23.23 -15.86
N ILE A 192 9.26 22.27 -14.93
CA ILE A 192 8.07 22.22 -14.07
C ILE A 192 8.03 23.47 -13.18
N LYS A 193 6.95 24.25 -13.32
CA LYS A 193 6.80 25.48 -12.55
C LYS A 193 6.48 25.19 -11.09
N LYS A 194 7.14 25.90 -10.18
CA LYS A 194 6.81 25.90 -8.76
C LYS A 194 5.37 26.31 -8.52
N SER A 195 4.71 25.68 -7.55
CA SER A 195 3.38 26.12 -7.14
C SER A 195 3.48 27.26 -6.13
N ALA A 196 2.75 28.35 -6.35
CA ALA A 196 2.68 29.47 -5.41
C ALA A 196 2.04 29.07 -4.06
N ASN A 197 1.29 27.96 -4.02
CA ASN A 197 0.55 27.45 -2.85
C ASN A 197 1.02 26.03 -2.45
N ALA A 198 2.30 25.73 -2.64
CA ALA A 198 2.90 24.44 -2.36
C ALA A 198 2.88 24.11 -0.86
N ALA A 199 1.77 23.60 -0.36
CA ALA A 199 1.70 23.06 0.99
C ALA A 199 1.05 21.67 0.93
N PHE A 200 1.85 20.63 1.15
CA PHE A 200 1.31 19.29 1.36
C PHE A 200 0.43 19.28 2.61
N LYS A 201 -0.85 19.01 2.42
CA LYS A 201 -1.82 18.95 3.51
C LYS A 201 -2.52 17.60 3.50
N TYR A 202 -2.72 17.02 4.67
CA TYR A 202 -3.54 15.85 4.89
C TYR A 202 -4.29 15.97 6.22
N GLN A 203 -5.42 15.28 6.31
CA GLN A 203 -6.14 15.16 7.56
C GLN A 203 -5.41 14.16 8.46
N SER A 204 -4.80 14.64 9.54
CA SER A 204 -4.14 13.78 10.53
C SER A 204 -5.17 12.86 11.19
N PHE A 205 -4.79 11.57 11.35
CA PHE A 205 -5.64 10.60 12.02
C PHE A 205 -5.47 10.69 13.54
N LYS A 206 -6.60 10.74 14.23
CA LYS A 206 -6.66 10.69 15.71
C LYS A 206 -7.75 9.72 16.12
N THR A 207 -7.38 8.64 16.76
CA THR A 207 -8.37 7.69 17.27
C THR A 207 -8.97 8.15 18.60
N LYS A 208 -10.28 7.86 18.76
CA LYS A 208 -11.00 7.94 20.04
C LYS A 208 -11.42 6.55 20.53
N GLN A 209 -10.94 5.50 19.88
CA GLN A 209 -11.28 4.12 20.18
C GLN A 209 -10.84 3.74 21.60
N LYS A 210 -11.76 3.17 22.37
CA LYS A 210 -11.52 2.68 23.74
C LYS A 210 -11.83 1.19 23.89
N LEU A 211 -12.60 0.64 22.98
CA LEU A 211 -13.07 -0.76 22.98
C LEU A 211 -12.84 -1.38 21.61
N PRO A 212 -12.81 -2.70 21.50
CA PRO A 212 -12.77 -3.38 20.21
C PRO A 212 -13.91 -2.92 19.30
N GLN A 213 -13.61 -2.82 18.01
CA GLN A 213 -14.61 -2.46 17.00
C GLN A 213 -14.85 -3.64 16.06
N LEU A 214 -16.06 -3.72 15.53
CA LEU A 214 -16.49 -4.76 14.61
C LEU A 214 -17.29 -4.19 13.44
N LYS A 215 -16.91 -4.59 12.22
CA LYS A 215 -17.71 -4.36 11.01
C LYS A 215 -18.02 -5.71 10.34
N LEU A 216 -19.30 -5.98 10.18
CA LEU A 216 -19.79 -7.14 9.45
C LEU A 216 -20.38 -6.68 8.11
N LYS A 217 -19.86 -7.23 7.00
CA LYS A 217 -20.46 -7.10 5.67
C LYS A 217 -21.09 -8.45 5.31
N THR A 218 -22.42 -8.51 5.34
CA THR A 218 -23.15 -9.73 4.96
C THR A 218 -23.10 -9.90 3.44
N LYS A 219 -22.50 -10.99 2.99
CA LYS A 219 -22.47 -11.40 1.59
C LYS A 219 -22.49 -12.93 1.53
N LYS A 220 -23.23 -13.50 0.58
CA LYS A 220 -23.27 -14.94 0.37
C LYS A 220 -22.02 -15.37 -0.37
N GLU A 221 -21.11 -16.01 0.32
CA GLU A 221 -19.82 -16.47 -0.18
C GLU A 221 -19.55 -17.89 0.31
N GLU A 222 -18.74 -18.63 -0.43
CA GLU A 222 -18.32 -19.99 -0.04
C GLU A 222 -17.32 -19.99 1.12
N GLN A 223 -16.52 -18.92 1.22
CA GLN A 223 -15.58 -18.69 2.32
C GLN A 223 -15.97 -17.45 3.10
N ALA A 224 -15.65 -17.44 4.39
CA ALA A 224 -15.65 -16.23 5.18
C ALA A 224 -14.25 -15.60 5.14
N HIS A 225 -14.20 -14.30 4.88
CA HIS A 225 -12.96 -13.53 4.88
C HIS A 225 -12.98 -12.55 6.03
N PHE A 226 -11.90 -12.47 6.78
CA PHE A 226 -11.81 -11.48 7.83
C PHE A 226 -10.39 -10.90 7.95
N ILE A 227 -10.33 -9.69 8.49
CA ILE A 227 -9.11 -9.11 9.03
C ILE A 227 -9.35 -8.79 10.50
N LEU A 228 -8.50 -9.38 11.35
CA LEU A 228 -8.37 -9.05 12.74
C LEU A 228 -7.08 -8.26 12.90
N GLY A 229 -7.18 -7.02 13.37
CA GLY A 229 -6.01 -6.16 13.43
C GLY A 229 -6.04 -5.14 14.54
N PHE A 230 -4.88 -4.59 14.83
CA PHE A 230 -4.66 -3.61 15.88
C PHE A 230 -4.15 -2.32 15.26
N LEU A 231 -4.78 -1.20 15.64
CA LEU A 231 -4.33 0.12 15.22
C LEU A 231 -2.85 0.32 15.61
N GLY A 232 -2.05 0.66 14.63
CA GLY A 232 -0.61 0.80 14.70
C GLY A 232 -0.14 2.25 14.60
N ASP A 233 1.09 2.41 14.16
CA ASP A 233 1.80 3.69 14.11
C ASP A 233 2.19 4.03 12.68
N GLY A 234 2.50 5.31 12.45
CA GLY A 234 2.93 5.82 11.16
C GLY A 234 4.35 5.41 10.77
N ARG A 235 4.73 5.77 9.54
CA ARG A 235 6.00 5.38 8.90
C ARG A 235 7.24 5.73 9.71
N LYS A 236 7.27 6.88 10.39
CA LYS A 236 8.43 7.38 11.15
C LYS A 236 8.56 6.81 12.56
N TYR A 237 7.68 5.87 12.94
CA TYR A 237 7.72 5.29 14.27
C TYR A 237 9.05 4.54 14.55
N GLN A 238 9.70 4.84 15.67
CA GLN A 238 11.02 4.28 16.00
C GLN A 238 11.01 2.76 16.16
N GLY A 239 9.93 2.21 16.75
CA GLY A 239 9.77 0.76 16.96
C GLY A 239 9.35 -0.02 15.71
N ARG A 240 9.37 0.58 14.51
CA ARG A 240 8.89 -0.04 13.26
C ARG A 240 9.55 -1.37 12.91
N TYR A 241 10.83 -1.54 13.23
CA TYR A 241 11.56 -2.79 12.98
C TYR A 241 11.13 -3.90 13.94
N ALA A 242 10.94 -3.58 15.23
CA ALA A 242 10.41 -4.51 16.21
C ALA A 242 8.96 -4.94 15.87
N GLN A 243 8.12 -4.02 15.40
CA GLN A 243 6.79 -4.33 14.90
C GLN A 243 6.83 -5.21 13.64
N GLY A 244 7.76 -4.96 12.72
CA GLY A 244 7.96 -5.79 11.53
C GLY A 244 8.30 -7.24 11.89
N LEU A 245 9.21 -7.42 12.84
CA LEU A 245 9.57 -8.74 13.38
C LEU A 245 8.38 -9.41 14.09
N LEU A 246 7.62 -8.66 14.88
CA LEU A 246 6.42 -9.16 15.54
C LEU A 246 5.39 -9.68 14.52
N ALA A 247 5.13 -8.93 13.45
CA ALA A 247 4.22 -9.36 12.39
C ALA A 247 4.74 -10.58 11.65
N ALA A 248 6.04 -10.62 11.34
CA ALA A 248 6.67 -11.76 10.67
C ALA A 248 6.58 -13.05 11.52
N ILE A 249 6.86 -12.97 12.81
CA ILE A 249 6.74 -14.09 13.77
C ILE A 249 5.29 -14.58 13.85
N LEU A 250 4.32 -13.67 13.89
CA LEU A 250 2.91 -14.04 13.96
C LEU A 250 2.41 -14.74 12.69
N GLY A 251 2.61 -14.14 11.52
CA GLY A 251 1.97 -14.65 10.30
C GLY A 251 2.65 -14.23 8.99
N GLY A 252 3.95 -13.88 9.01
CA GLY A 252 4.66 -13.42 7.81
C GLY A 252 5.21 -14.52 6.91
N ALA A 253 5.30 -15.78 7.39
CA ALA A 253 5.91 -16.90 6.69
C ALA A 253 5.14 -18.21 6.93
N MET A 254 5.44 -19.25 6.13
CA MET A 254 4.88 -20.60 6.35
C MET A 254 5.34 -21.21 7.68
N SER A 255 6.48 -20.80 8.23
CA SER A 255 6.96 -21.22 9.56
C SER A 255 6.45 -20.35 10.71
N SER A 256 5.62 -19.35 10.44
CA SER A 256 5.06 -18.44 11.44
C SER A 256 3.99 -19.11 12.29
N ARG A 257 3.76 -18.55 13.48
CA ARG A 257 2.83 -19.15 14.48
C ARG A 257 1.43 -19.37 13.94
N LEU A 258 0.84 -18.35 13.31
CA LEU A 258 -0.54 -18.45 12.82
C LEU A 258 -0.67 -19.38 11.62
N TRP A 259 0.36 -19.44 10.75
CA TRP A 259 0.34 -20.44 9.71
C TRP A 259 0.31 -21.85 10.28
N ILE A 260 1.17 -22.15 11.23
CA ILE A 260 1.23 -23.48 11.88
C ILE A 260 -0.05 -23.77 12.67
N GLU A 261 -0.53 -22.82 13.50
CA GLU A 261 -1.65 -23.07 14.40
C GLU A 261 -3.01 -23.08 13.69
N VAL A 262 -3.22 -22.19 12.73
CA VAL A 262 -4.51 -22.02 12.06
C VAL A 262 -4.62 -22.94 10.84
N ARG A 263 -3.56 -23.02 10.02
CA ARG A 263 -3.60 -23.80 8.79
C ARG A 263 -3.13 -25.24 8.99
N GLU A 264 -1.89 -25.44 9.45
CA GLU A 264 -1.28 -26.78 9.46
C GLU A 264 -1.89 -27.68 10.53
N ARG A 265 -2.04 -27.21 11.78
CA ARG A 265 -2.51 -28.03 12.89
C ARG A 265 -4.02 -28.21 12.92
N ARG A 266 -4.79 -27.19 12.57
CA ARG A 266 -6.25 -27.20 12.71
C ARG A 266 -7.00 -27.19 11.39
N GLY A 267 -6.35 -26.93 10.28
CA GLY A 267 -7.01 -26.87 8.97
C GLY A 267 -8.18 -25.89 8.94
N LEU A 268 -8.04 -24.71 9.60
CA LEU A 268 -9.12 -23.73 9.69
C LEU A 268 -9.14 -22.78 8.50
N ALA A 269 -7.97 -22.47 7.94
CA ALA A 269 -7.82 -21.52 6.84
C ALA A 269 -6.97 -22.08 5.72
N TYR A 270 -7.32 -21.79 4.48
CA TYR A 270 -6.42 -22.00 3.35
C TYR A 270 -5.29 -20.96 3.31
N ALA A 271 -5.63 -19.72 3.63
CA ALA A 271 -4.68 -18.62 3.69
C ALA A 271 -4.83 -17.88 5.03
N VAL A 272 -3.70 -17.67 5.69
CA VAL A 272 -3.57 -16.80 6.87
C VAL A 272 -2.27 -16.03 6.75
N LYS A 273 -2.34 -14.70 6.89
CA LYS A 273 -1.19 -13.82 6.76
C LYS A 273 -1.29 -12.64 7.70
N THR A 274 -0.19 -12.30 8.37
CA THR A 274 -0.08 -11.07 9.16
C THR A 274 0.87 -10.11 8.47
N SER A 275 0.43 -8.86 8.33
CA SER A 275 1.20 -7.76 7.75
C SER A 275 1.05 -6.48 8.58
N ILE A 276 1.91 -5.52 8.29
CA ILE A 276 1.79 -4.15 8.80
C ILE A 276 1.64 -3.21 7.62
N ASP A 277 0.59 -2.41 7.66
CA ASP A 277 0.39 -1.29 6.76
C ASP A 277 0.65 0.02 7.50
N ARG A 278 1.48 0.88 6.90
CA ARG A 278 1.86 2.17 7.48
C ARG A 278 1.55 3.30 6.54
N TYR A 279 0.84 4.27 7.09
CA TYR A 279 0.58 5.57 6.48
C TYR A 279 1.46 6.62 7.13
N LEU A 280 1.38 7.88 6.69
CA LEU A 280 2.20 8.98 7.22
C LEU A 280 2.22 9.07 8.75
N ASP A 281 1.06 8.98 9.39
CA ASP A 281 0.86 9.27 10.82
C ASP A 281 0.18 8.15 11.60
N THR A 282 -0.18 7.05 10.96
CA THR A 282 -0.88 5.90 11.55
C THR A 282 -0.62 4.65 10.72
N GLY A 283 -1.20 3.54 11.14
CA GLY A 283 -1.16 2.27 10.45
C GLY A 283 -1.92 1.19 11.21
N TYR A 284 -1.73 -0.04 10.83
CA TYR A 284 -2.25 -1.19 11.57
C TYR A 284 -1.38 -2.43 11.37
N LEU A 285 -1.41 -3.32 12.36
CA LEU A 285 -0.96 -4.70 12.22
C LEU A 285 -2.21 -5.54 12.04
N GLY A 286 -2.37 -6.18 10.89
CA GLY A 286 -3.56 -6.94 10.53
C GLY A 286 -3.25 -8.38 10.16
N THR A 287 -4.09 -9.31 10.65
CA THR A 287 -4.08 -10.70 10.23
C THR A 287 -5.31 -10.97 9.38
N TYR A 288 -5.07 -11.24 8.10
CA TYR A 288 -6.08 -11.74 7.17
C TYR A 288 -6.22 -13.25 7.30
N ALA A 289 -7.46 -13.78 7.20
CA ALA A 289 -7.72 -15.19 6.99
C ALA A 289 -8.95 -15.41 6.10
N GLY A 290 -8.84 -16.42 5.21
CA GLY A 290 -9.94 -17.00 4.43
C GLY A 290 -10.27 -18.39 4.96
N VAL A 291 -11.47 -18.57 5.49
CA VAL A 291 -11.85 -19.76 6.28
C VAL A 291 -13.19 -20.37 5.84
N ASP A 292 -13.43 -21.62 6.16
CA ASP A 292 -14.77 -22.20 6.12
C ASP A 292 -15.71 -21.38 7.01
N PRO A 293 -16.88 -20.92 6.51
CA PRO A 293 -17.83 -20.15 7.31
C PRO A 293 -18.24 -20.78 8.63
N LYS A 294 -18.20 -22.10 8.73
CA LYS A 294 -18.53 -22.84 9.97
C LYS A 294 -17.41 -22.78 11.01
N LYS A 295 -16.18 -22.49 10.60
CA LYS A 295 -14.97 -22.48 11.44
C LYS A 295 -14.47 -21.06 11.78
N VAL A 296 -15.17 -20.02 11.36
CA VAL A 296 -14.72 -18.62 11.52
C VAL A 296 -14.48 -18.24 12.99
N ASP A 297 -15.34 -18.71 13.91
CA ASP A 297 -15.24 -18.41 15.35
C ASP A 297 -13.98 -19.03 15.95
N GLU A 298 -13.72 -20.29 15.60
CA GLU A 298 -12.54 -21.00 16.06
C GLU A 298 -11.27 -20.31 15.52
N ALA A 299 -11.24 -19.94 14.23
CA ALA A 299 -10.11 -19.26 13.64
C ALA A 299 -9.82 -17.90 14.32
N ILE A 300 -10.84 -17.09 14.55
CA ILE A 300 -10.71 -15.82 15.28
C ILE A 300 -10.18 -16.07 16.69
N SER A 301 -10.74 -17.05 17.41
CA SER A 301 -10.34 -17.39 18.77
C SER A 301 -8.89 -17.86 18.86
N VAL A 302 -8.43 -18.68 17.89
CA VAL A 302 -7.04 -19.15 17.83
C VAL A 302 -6.09 -17.98 17.53
N ILE A 303 -6.45 -17.07 16.62
CA ILE A 303 -5.63 -15.89 16.33
C ILE A 303 -5.51 -14.98 17.55
N LEU A 304 -6.62 -14.75 18.26
CA LEU A 304 -6.60 -13.96 19.50
C LEU A 304 -5.78 -14.65 20.59
N ASP A 305 -5.93 -15.97 20.78
CA ASP A 305 -5.15 -16.74 21.77
C ASP A 305 -3.65 -16.68 21.49
N GLN A 306 -3.23 -16.84 20.23
CA GLN A 306 -1.82 -16.69 19.85
C GLN A 306 -1.31 -15.26 20.06
N THR A 307 -2.10 -14.26 19.72
CA THR A 307 -1.76 -12.85 19.85
C THR A 307 -1.63 -12.43 21.31
N TYR A 308 -2.67 -12.67 22.11
CA TYR A 308 -2.66 -12.36 23.55
C TYR A 308 -1.77 -13.31 24.36
N GLY A 309 -1.53 -14.50 23.85
CA GLY A 309 -0.59 -15.46 24.45
C GLY A 309 0.85 -14.94 24.48
N ILE A 310 1.24 -14.09 23.54
CA ILE A 310 2.55 -13.39 23.58
C ILE A 310 2.58 -12.42 24.77
N THR A 311 1.56 -11.61 24.92
CA THR A 311 1.53 -10.55 25.94
C THR A 311 1.34 -11.08 27.36
N SER A 312 0.63 -12.19 27.53
CA SER A 312 0.40 -12.86 28.81
C SER A 312 1.58 -13.77 29.24
N GLY A 313 2.51 -14.05 28.33
CA GLY A 313 3.60 -15.00 28.54
C GLY A 313 3.22 -16.47 28.41
N LYS A 314 1.98 -16.78 27.98
CA LYS A 314 1.54 -18.14 27.64
C LYS A 314 2.33 -18.74 26.48
N TYR A 315 2.61 -17.90 25.47
CA TYR A 315 3.38 -18.24 24.28
C TYR A 315 4.51 -17.22 24.07
N PRO A 316 5.56 -17.23 24.93
CA PRO A 316 6.65 -16.23 24.82
C PRO A 316 7.37 -16.36 23.48
N ILE A 317 7.80 -15.23 22.93
CA ILE A 317 8.70 -15.22 21.77
C ILE A 317 10.06 -15.72 22.24
N THR A 318 10.65 -16.69 21.52
CA THR A 318 11.94 -17.27 21.85
C THR A 318 13.08 -16.51 21.16
N LYS A 319 14.29 -16.60 21.71
CA LYS A 319 15.50 -16.06 21.07
C LYS A 319 15.75 -16.69 19.70
N LYS A 320 15.39 -17.97 19.54
CA LYS A 320 15.52 -18.69 18.27
C LYS A 320 14.56 -18.12 17.22
N GLU A 321 13.27 -17.97 17.54
CA GLU A 321 12.31 -17.36 16.62
C GLU A 321 12.75 -15.96 16.21
N LEU A 322 13.16 -15.12 17.16
CA LEU A 322 13.63 -13.78 16.85
C LEU A 322 14.80 -13.81 15.86
N LYS A 323 15.77 -14.69 16.08
CA LYS A 323 16.91 -14.87 15.18
C LYS A 323 16.48 -15.31 13.80
N ASP A 324 15.63 -16.35 13.71
CA ASP A 324 15.19 -16.91 12.45
C ASP A 324 14.39 -15.87 11.62
N PHE A 325 13.53 -15.07 12.26
CA PHE A 325 12.75 -14.04 11.58
C PHE A 325 13.55 -12.76 11.25
N LYS A 326 14.66 -12.48 11.93
CA LYS A 326 15.61 -11.46 11.48
C LYS A 326 16.23 -11.86 10.15
N GLU A 327 16.73 -13.10 10.02
CA GLU A 327 17.27 -13.61 8.76
C GLU A 327 16.20 -13.64 7.65
N PHE A 328 14.96 -14.03 7.99
CA PHE A 328 13.84 -14.00 7.05
C PHE A 328 13.61 -12.60 6.48
N LEU A 329 13.51 -11.56 7.30
CA LEU A 329 13.27 -10.20 6.82
C LEU A 329 14.43 -9.67 5.98
N LYS A 330 15.68 -9.91 6.40
CA LYS A 330 16.87 -9.49 5.66
C LYS A 330 16.96 -10.21 4.30
N GLY A 331 16.73 -11.53 4.28
CA GLY A 331 16.73 -12.32 3.06
C GLY A 331 15.65 -11.87 2.06
N HIS A 332 14.42 -11.63 2.53
CA HIS A 332 13.35 -11.12 1.68
C HIS A 332 13.65 -9.72 1.11
N LEU A 333 14.24 -8.82 1.90
CA LEU A 333 14.66 -7.52 1.39
C LEU A 333 15.77 -7.66 0.35
N ALA A 334 16.77 -8.52 0.58
CA ALA A 334 17.84 -8.75 -0.38
C ALA A 334 17.30 -9.27 -1.72
N LEU A 335 16.41 -10.27 -1.70
CA LEU A 335 15.77 -10.82 -2.90
C LEU A 335 14.90 -9.77 -3.64
N ALA A 336 14.14 -8.97 -2.90
CA ALA A 336 13.32 -7.91 -3.50
C ALA A 336 14.16 -6.85 -4.24
N LEU A 337 15.37 -6.56 -3.74
CA LEU A 337 16.25 -5.54 -4.33
C LEU A 337 17.05 -6.01 -5.56
N GLU A 338 16.79 -7.20 -6.09
CA GLU A 338 17.31 -7.65 -7.38
C GLU A 338 16.61 -6.94 -8.56
N GLU A 339 15.37 -6.49 -8.38
CA GLU A 339 14.57 -5.79 -9.38
C GLU A 339 14.78 -4.27 -9.34
N THR A 340 15.05 -3.66 -10.52
CA THR A 340 15.27 -2.20 -10.62
C THR A 340 14.06 -1.39 -10.16
N LYS A 341 12.85 -1.87 -10.40
CA LYS A 341 11.63 -1.23 -9.91
C LYS A 341 11.55 -1.21 -8.39
N ASP A 342 11.91 -2.30 -7.75
CA ASP A 342 11.82 -2.42 -6.29
C ASP A 342 12.93 -1.61 -5.60
N VAL A 343 14.14 -1.54 -6.20
CA VAL A 343 15.19 -0.60 -5.77
C VAL A 343 14.72 0.84 -5.87
N SER A 344 14.11 1.21 -7.01
CA SER A 344 13.53 2.54 -7.21
C SER A 344 12.51 2.86 -6.10
N SER A 345 11.59 1.93 -5.82
CA SER A 345 10.54 2.09 -4.82
C SER A 345 11.11 2.15 -3.38
N PHE A 346 12.10 1.31 -3.07
CA PHE A 346 12.75 1.26 -1.77
C PHE A 346 13.38 2.60 -1.36
N PHE A 347 14.11 3.24 -2.27
CA PHE A 347 14.70 4.54 -1.99
C PHE A 347 13.67 5.67 -2.08
N ALA A 348 12.73 5.61 -3.02
CA ALA A 348 11.71 6.62 -3.18
C ALA A 348 10.80 6.73 -1.95
N ASP A 349 10.37 5.61 -1.35
CA ASP A 349 9.57 5.61 -0.12
C ASP A 349 10.30 6.34 1.01
N GLN A 350 11.61 6.11 1.15
CA GLN A 350 12.40 6.77 2.18
C GLN A 350 12.57 8.28 1.91
N VAL A 351 12.89 8.68 0.68
CA VAL A 351 13.03 10.10 0.30
C VAL A 351 11.72 10.87 0.52
N LEU A 352 10.59 10.25 0.18
CA LEU A 352 9.29 10.91 0.30
C LEU A 352 8.77 11.00 1.74
N PHE A 353 9.06 9.99 2.55
CA PHE A 353 8.33 9.82 3.80
C PHE A 353 9.19 9.67 5.05
N MET A 354 10.51 9.47 4.91
CA MET A 354 11.39 9.28 6.06
C MET A 354 12.31 10.50 6.26
N ASP A 355 12.91 10.60 7.43
CA ASP A 355 13.87 11.67 7.75
C ASP A 355 15.30 11.26 7.39
N GLU A 356 15.54 9.95 7.21
CA GLU A 356 16.83 9.37 6.87
C GLU A 356 16.67 8.42 5.69
N ILE A 357 17.66 8.41 4.80
CA ILE A 357 17.75 7.46 3.69
C ILE A 357 18.81 6.43 4.08
N LEU A 358 18.36 5.20 4.31
CA LEU A 358 19.21 4.09 4.76
C LEU A 358 19.48 3.13 3.59
N THR A 359 20.70 2.64 3.53
CA THR A 359 21.05 1.53 2.64
C THR A 359 20.44 0.21 3.15
N PRO A 360 20.38 -0.84 2.30
CA PRO A 360 19.95 -2.15 2.77
C PRO A 360 20.76 -2.68 3.95
N GLU A 361 22.08 -2.48 3.94
CA GLU A 361 22.99 -2.89 5.02
C GLU A 361 22.70 -2.17 6.33
N GLU A 362 22.40 -0.89 6.27
CA GLU A 362 22.00 -0.10 7.45
C GLU A 362 20.64 -0.57 8.00
N ILE A 363 19.70 -0.95 7.12
CA ILE A 363 18.44 -1.55 7.54
C ILE A 363 18.68 -2.94 8.16
N PHE A 364 19.55 -3.76 7.56
CA PHE A 364 19.93 -5.05 8.17
C PHE A 364 20.46 -4.88 9.57
N LYS A 365 21.33 -3.88 9.77
CA LYS A 365 21.84 -3.55 11.11
C LYS A 365 20.70 -3.13 12.05
N LYS A 366 19.78 -2.28 11.61
CA LYS A 366 18.59 -1.88 12.42
C LYS A 366 17.75 -3.10 12.81
N VAL A 367 17.58 -4.07 11.91
CA VAL A 367 16.87 -5.32 12.18
C VAL A 367 17.67 -6.20 13.16
N ASP A 368 18.99 -6.29 13.00
CA ASP A 368 19.86 -7.08 13.88
C ASP A 368 19.95 -6.50 15.30
N ASP A 369 19.89 -5.19 15.43
CA ASP A 369 19.92 -4.49 16.73
C ASP A 369 18.62 -4.66 17.53
N VAL A 370 17.49 -5.06 16.90
CA VAL A 370 16.23 -5.28 17.63
C VAL A 370 16.38 -6.38 18.67
N THR A 371 16.05 -6.07 19.91
CA THR A 371 16.09 -6.99 21.04
C THR A 371 14.75 -7.72 21.26
N LEU A 372 14.80 -8.85 21.96
CA LEU A 372 13.60 -9.57 22.38
C LEU A 372 12.72 -8.70 23.30
N TYR A 373 13.33 -7.84 24.09
CA TYR A 373 12.60 -6.88 24.92
C TYR A 373 11.76 -5.91 24.08
N GLU A 374 12.32 -5.35 23.01
CA GLU A 374 11.60 -4.40 22.14
C GLU A 374 10.44 -5.07 21.42
N VAL A 375 10.61 -6.31 20.91
CA VAL A 375 9.49 -7.03 20.26
C VAL A 375 8.38 -7.33 21.27
N ASN A 376 8.70 -7.75 22.47
CA ASN A 376 7.71 -7.96 23.53
C ASN A 376 7.06 -6.66 24.02
N TYR A 377 7.82 -5.56 24.07
CA TYR A 377 7.30 -4.24 24.37
C TYR A 377 6.25 -3.80 23.33
N GLU A 378 6.58 -3.95 22.04
CA GLU A 378 5.64 -3.64 20.97
C GLU A 378 4.39 -4.52 21.00
N ALA A 379 4.54 -5.81 21.29
CA ALA A 379 3.40 -6.70 21.47
C ALA A 379 2.45 -6.21 22.57
N LYS A 380 2.99 -5.89 23.76
CA LYS A 380 2.19 -5.36 24.88
C LYS A 380 1.53 -4.03 24.58
N ARG A 381 2.16 -3.18 23.80
CA ARG A 381 1.66 -1.85 23.41
C ARG A 381 0.57 -1.92 22.34
N LEU A 382 0.72 -2.83 21.36
CA LEU A 382 -0.21 -2.97 20.24
C LEU A 382 -1.41 -3.84 20.59
N PHE A 383 -1.19 -4.99 21.23
CA PHE A 383 -2.24 -5.99 21.45
C PHE A 383 -3.06 -5.68 22.70
N ILE A 384 -3.79 -4.58 22.61
CA ILE A 384 -4.73 -4.16 23.66
C ILE A 384 -6.13 -3.99 23.07
N PRO A 385 -7.21 -4.23 23.86
CA PRO A 385 -8.59 -4.14 23.36
C PRO A 385 -8.93 -2.78 22.73
N ALA A 386 -8.38 -1.70 23.24
CA ALA A 386 -8.59 -0.33 22.70
C ALA A 386 -8.02 -0.11 21.29
N ARG A 387 -7.26 -1.05 20.74
CA ARG A 387 -6.70 -0.99 19.38
C ARG A 387 -7.24 -2.08 18.45
N LEU A 388 -8.00 -3.05 19.00
CA LEU A 388 -8.51 -4.20 18.27
C LEU A 388 -9.66 -3.82 17.35
N ASN A 389 -9.57 -4.23 16.10
CA ASN A 389 -10.61 -4.09 15.07
C ASN A 389 -10.80 -5.43 14.36
N LEU A 390 -12.04 -5.80 14.09
CA LEU A 390 -12.40 -6.98 13.33
C LEU A 390 -13.36 -6.60 12.21
N ALA A 391 -12.95 -6.85 10.98
CA ALA A 391 -13.85 -6.81 9.82
C ALA A 391 -14.11 -8.22 9.32
N VAL A 392 -15.35 -8.53 8.97
CA VAL A 392 -15.77 -9.85 8.48
C VAL A 392 -16.64 -9.67 7.23
N ILE A 393 -16.36 -10.44 6.18
CA ILE A 393 -17.26 -10.63 5.03
C ILE A 393 -17.68 -12.11 5.04
N GLY A 394 -18.98 -12.37 4.94
CA GLY A 394 -19.54 -13.73 4.89
C GLY A 394 -21.04 -13.75 5.08
N ASN A 395 -21.62 -14.93 4.97
CA ASN A 395 -23.07 -15.11 5.08
C ASN A 395 -23.52 -15.16 6.56
N TYR A 396 -23.40 -14.03 7.25
CA TYR A 396 -23.77 -13.89 8.66
C TYR A 396 -24.73 -12.72 8.87
N ASN A 397 -25.80 -12.95 9.66
CA ASN A 397 -26.77 -11.93 10.04
C ASN A 397 -26.66 -11.54 11.53
N ASN A 398 -25.87 -12.27 12.32
CA ASN A 398 -25.74 -12.05 13.76
C ASN A 398 -24.38 -11.43 14.10
N LYS A 399 -24.35 -10.11 14.25
CA LYS A 399 -23.17 -9.35 14.68
C LYS A 399 -22.73 -9.71 16.11
N GLY A 400 -23.69 -9.99 16.99
CA GLY A 400 -23.45 -10.33 18.41
C GLY A 400 -22.63 -11.61 18.60
N LYS A 401 -22.62 -12.52 17.62
CA LYS A 401 -21.75 -13.70 17.59
C LYS A 401 -20.27 -13.28 17.66
N PHE A 402 -19.86 -12.33 16.81
CA PHE A 402 -18.48 -11.85 16.73
C PHE A 402 -18.12 -10.90 17.89
N GLU A 403 -19.07 -10.09 18.37
CA GLU A 403 -18.85 -9.20 19.51
C GLU A 403 -18.50 -9.97 20.80
N LYS A 404 -19.00 -11.19 20.96
CA LYS A 404 -18.66 -12.07 22.09
C LYS A 404 -17.22 -12.56 22.04
N LEU A 405 -16.63 -12.72 20.83
CA LEU A 405 -15.25 -13.17 20.65
C LEU A 405 -14.24 -12.07 20.98
N LEU A 406 -14.65 -10.80 20.96
CA LEU A 406 -13.79 -9.64 21.20
C LEU A 406 -13.80 -9.16 22.66
N LYS A 407 -14.61 -9.77 23.52
CA LYS A 407 -14.69 -9.49 24.96
C LYS A 407 -13.71 -10.35 25.73
#